data_c231fa22ae4778b05c371128b345580f
#
_entry.id   c231fa22ae4778b05c371128b345580f
#
_cell.length_a   1.000
_cell.length_b   1.000
_cell.length_c   1.000
_cell.angle_alpha   90.00
_cell.angle_beta   90.00
_cell.angle_gamma   90.00
#
_symmetry.space_group_name_H-M   'P 1'
#
loop_
_entity.id
_entity.type
_entity.pdbx_description
1 polymer ?
#
loop_
_entity_poly.entity_id
_entity_poly.type
_entity_poly.pdbx_seq_one_letter_code
_entity_poly.pdbx_strand_id
1 'polypeptide(L)'
;MGKIIGIDLGTTNSCVAVMEGGEAKVIPNSEGKRTTPSVVGFLAGGERKIGDPAKRQAITNPEKTIFSIKRFMGETYDQVGAEIARVPYKVVRGDNNTPRVDIDGRL
;
A
#
# COMPACT_ATOMS: atom_id res chain seq x y z
N MET A 1 -25.24 -14.43 -10.22
CA MET A 1 -23.87 -14.95 -10.24
C MET A 1 -22.85 -13.87 -10.01
N GLY A 2 -21.93 -14.12 -9.09
CA GLY A 2 -20.86 -13.18 -8.83
C GLY A 2 -19.81 -13.17 -9.94
N LYS A 3 -19.11 -12.07 -10.07
CA LYS A 3 -17.95 -11.95 -10.95
C LYS A 3 -16.69 -12.40 -10.23
N ILE A 4 -15.76 -12.97 -10.96
CA ILE A 4 -14.45 -13.33 -10.43
C ILE A 4 -13.52 -12.13 -10.61
N ILE A 5 -12.93 -11.68 -9.51
CA ILE A 5 -12.01 -10.56 -9.47
C ILE A 5 -10.65 -11.06 -9.03
N GLY A 6 -9.62 -10.72 -9.79
CA GLY A 6 -8.25 -11.01 -9.44
C GLY A 6 -7.53 -9.73 -9.03
N ILE A 7 -6.76 -9.80 -7.96
CA ILE A 7 -5.97 -8.67 -7.48
C ILE A 7 -4.51 -9.10 -7.40
N ASP A 8 -3.64 -8.38 -8.07
CA ASP A 8 -2.20 -8.54 -7.96
C ASP A 8 -1.67 -7.40 -7.10
N LEU A 9 -1.39 -7.71 -5.83
CA LEU A 9 -0.82 -6.75 -4.88
C LEU A 9 0.69 -6.83 -4.94
N GLY A 10 1.27 -6.07 -5.84
CA GLY A 10 2.72 -5.99 -5.97
C GLY A 10 3.35 -5.07 -4.92
N THR A 11 4.64 -5.20 -4.70
CA THR A 11 5.39 -4.35 -3.77
C THR A 11 5.34 -2.89 -4.21
N THR A 12 5.47 -2.63 -5.50
CA THR A 12 5.52 -1.29 -6.09
C THR A 12 4.20 -0.87 -6.73
N ASN A 13 3.57 -1.79 -7.46
CA ASN A 13 2.32 -1.51 -8.18
C ASN A 13 1.34 -2.65 -7.98
N SER A 14 0.06 -2.30 -8.00
CA SER A 14 -1.04 -3.25 -7.90
C SER A 14 -1.93 -3.14 -9.13
N CYS A 15 -2.63 -4.22 -9.48
CA CYS A 15 -3.65 -4.15 -10.52
C CYS A 15 -4.83 -5.06 -10.16
N VAL A 16 -5.97 -4.76 -10.77
CA VAL A 16 -7.22 -5.49 -10.57
C VAL A 16 -7.74 -5.93 -11.93
N ALA A 17 -8.15 -7.17 -12.03
CA ALA A 17 -8.72 -7.72 -13.24
C ALA A 17 -10.05 -8.40 -12.97
N VAL A 18 -10.92 -8.44 -13.95
CA VAL A 18 -12.20 -9.10 -13.88
C VAL A 18 -12.30 -10.11 -15.04
N MET A 19 -12.95 -11.24 -14.78
CA MET A 19 -13.23 -12.22 -15.84
C MET A 19 -14.47 -11.81 -16.60
N GLU A 20 -14.33 -11.62 -17.91
CA GLU A 20 -15.42 -11.34 -18.83
C GLU A 20 -15.28 -12.22 -20.06
N GLY A 21 -16.34 -12.96 -20.39
CA GLY A 21 -16.34 -13.80 -21.59
C GLY A 21 -15.23 -14.81 -21.67
N GLY A 22 -14.77 -15.32 -20.51
CA GLY A 22 -13.67 -16.28 -20.45
C GLY A 22 -12.29 -15.67 -20.50
N GLU A 23 -12.18 -14.34 -20.50
CA GLU A 23 -10.89 -13.63 -20.51
C GLU A 23 -10.75 -12.73 -19.29
N ALA A 24 -9.52 -12.65 -18.77
CA ALA A 24 -9.20 -11.69 -17.73
C ALA A 24 -8.94 -10.32 -18.35
N LYS A 25 -9.64 -9.31 -17.85
CA LYS A 25 -9.48 -7.93 -18.31
C LYS A 25 -9.07 -7.05 -17.16
N VAL A 26 -7.97 -6.32 -17.31
CA VAL A 26 -7.49 -5.38 -16.29
C VAL A 26 -8.44 -4.18 -16.23
N ILE A 27 -8.84 -3.82 -15.02
CA ILE A 27 -9.74 -2.69 -14.79
C ILE A 27 -8.88 -1.44 -14.58
N PRO A 28 -9.10 -0.36 -15.37
CA PRO A 28 -8.42 0.91 -15.15
C PRO A 28 -8.84 1.51 -13.80
N ASN A 29 -7.91 2.21 -13.14
CA ASN A 29 -8.22 2.93 -11.91
C ASN A 29 -8.94 4.25 -12.23
N SER A 30 -9.26 5.02 -11.19
CA SER A 30 -9.95 6.31 -11.33
C SER A 30 -9.17 7.33 -12.16
N GLU A 31 -7.87 7.12 -12.38
CA GLU A 31 -7.03 7.97 -13.21
C GLU A 31 -6.82 7.42 -14.62
N GLY A 32 -7.53 6.36 -14.98
CA GLY A 32 -7.45 5.73 -16.29
C GLY A 32 -6.24 4.85 -16.51
N LYS A 33 -5.47 4.55 -15.47
CA LYS A 33 -4.28 3.71 -15.56
C LYS A 33 -4.61 2.26 -15.21
N ARG A 34 -3.92 1.33 -15.84
CA ARG A 34 -4.11 -0.11 -15.61
C ARG A 34 -3.40 -0.64 -14.38
N THR A 35 -2.42 0.11 -13.87
CA THR A 35 -1.74 -0.22 -12.61
C THR A 35 -1.91 0.93 -11.64
N THR A 36 -1.95 0.59 -10.36
CA THR A 36 -2.06 1.57 -9.27
C THR A 36 -0.82 1.42 -8.40
N PRO A 37 -0.06 2.49 -8.16
CA PRO A 37 1.05 2.41 -7.22
C PRO A 37 0.57 1.90 -5.86
N SER A 38 1.32 0.97 -5.27
CA SER A 38 1.00 0.40 -3.96
C SER A 38 1.41 1.38 -2.85
N VAL A 39 0.76 2.54 -2.84
CA VAL A 39 1.07 3.66 -1.94
C VAL A 39 -0.23 4.18 -1.34
N VAL A 40 -0.21 4.39 -0.03
CA VAL A 40 -1.34 4.99 0.71
C VAL A 40 -0.82 6.20 1.45
N GLY A 41 -1.45 7.36 1.24
CA GLY A 41 -1.13 8.59 1.93
C GLY A 41 -2.21 8.94 2.94
N PHE A 42 -1.80 9.31 4.15
CA PHE A 42 -2.72 9.73 5.19
C PHE A 42 -2.68 11.24 5.33
N LEU A 43 -3.85 11.86 5.39
CA LEU A 43 -4.00 13.29 5.51
C LEU A 43 -4.59 13.67 6.87
N ALA A 44 -4.51 14.94 7.21
CA ALA A 44 -5.18 15.46 8.40
C ALA A 44 -6.69 15.21 8.29
N GLY A 45 -7.34 14.91 9.43
CA GLY A 45 -8.76 14.63 9.45
C GLY A 45 -9.15 13.22 9.07
N GLY A 46 -8.17 12.31 8.91
CA GLY A 46 -8.44 10.91 8.64
C GLY A 46 -8.64 10.56 7.16
N GLU A 47 -8.47 11.52 6.25
CA GLU A 47 -8.56 11.26 4.82
C GLU A 47 -7.38 10.44 4.33
N ARG A 48 -7.61 9.65 3.28
CA ARG A 48 -6.57 8.83 2.67
C ARG A 48 -6.54 9.04 1.17
N LYS A 49 -5.34 9.00 0.61
CA LYS A 49 -5.13 8.95 -0.83
C LYS A 49 -4.48 7.63 -1.20
N ILE A 50 -4.81 7.09 -2.36
CA ILE A 50 -4.30 5.81 -2.83
C ILE A 50 -3.77 5.98 -4.25
N GLY A 51 -2.64 5.31 -4.55
CA GLY A 51 -2.06 5.30 -5.87
C GLY A 51 -1.28 6.56 -6.20
N ASP A 52 -1.43 7.07 -7.44
CA ASP A 52 -0.66 8.24 -7.90
C ASP A 52 -0.83 9.49 -7.03
N PRO A 53 -2.04 9.85 -6.57
CA PRO A 53 -2.17 10.98 -5.65
C PRO A 53 -1.37 10.81 -4.36
N ALA A 54 -1.34 9.58 -3.81
CA ALA A 54 -0.56 9.29 -2.63
C ALA A 54 0.94 9.36 -2.91
N LYS A 55 1.36 8.83 -4.06
CA LYS A 55 2.76 8.87 -4.47
C LYS A 55 3.25 10.30 -4.63
N ARG A 56 2.42 11.19 -5.17
CA ARG A 56 2.76 12.60 -5.34
C ARG A 56 2.96 13.32 -4.00
N GLN A 57 2.21 12.96 -2.97
CA GLN A 57 2.38 13.60 -1.66
C GLN A 57 3.63 13.14 -0.89
N ALA A 58 4.30 12.09 -1.35
CA ALA A 58 5.52 11.61 -0.69
C ALA A 58 6.60 12.68 -0.60
N ILE A 59 6.60 13.64 -1.52
CA ILE A 59 7.54 14.76 -1.54
C ILE A 59 7.27 15.73 -0.38
N THR A 60 6.00 15.99 -0.08
CA THR A 60 5.58 16.98 0.93
C THR A 60 5.22 16.34 2.26
N ASN A 61 4.88 15.07 2.28
CA ASN A 61 4.40 14.37 3.48
C ASN A 61 4.93 12.94 3.55
N PRO A 62 6.27 12.75 3.58
CA PRO A 62 6.86 11.41 3.50
C PRO A 62 6.53 10.53 4.72
N GLU A 63 6.40 11.11 5.91
CA GLU A 63 6.14 10.35 7.13
C GLU A 63 4.76 9.69 7.16
N LYS A 64 3.82 10.21 6.39
CA LYS A 64 2.44 9.71 6.31
C LYS A 64 2.11 9.10 4.97
N THR A 65 3.12 8.83 4.14
CA THR A 65 2.95 8.19 2.84
C THR A 65 3.61 6.81 2.90
N ILE A 66 2.77 5.76 2.89
CA ILE A 66 3.21 4.39 3.10
C ILE A 66 3.36 3.71 1.76
N PHE A 67 4.54 3.18 1.49
CA PHE A 67 4.86 2.45 0.26
C PHE A 67 5.69 1.21 0.59
N SER A 68 5.73 0.26 -0.34
CA SER A 68 6.49 -0.99 -0.19
C SER A 68 6.15 -1.76 1.08
N ILE A 69 4.91 -1.63 1.57
CA ILE A 69 4.46 -2.27 2.82
C ILE A 69 4.51 -3.80 2.71
N LYS A 70 4.42 -4.33 1.50
CA LYS A 70 4.47 -5.78 1.28
C LYS A 70 5.77 -6.40 1.78
N ARG A 71 6.85 -5.63 1.85
CA ARG A 71 8.14 -6.10 2.38
C ARG A 71 8.08 -6.43 3.87
N PHE A 72 7.09 -5.91 4.59
CA PHE A 72 6.88 -6.19 6.00
C PHE A 72 5.87 -7.30 6.25
N MET A 73 5.10 -7.68 5.23
CA MET A 73 4.05 -8.69 5.37
C MET A 73 4.64 -10.06 5.64
N GLY A 74 4.12 -10.74 6.66
CA GLY A 74 4.59 -12.06 7.04
C GLY A 74 5.92 -12.09 7.77
N GLU A 75 6.51 -10.94 8.08
CA GLU A 75 7.79 -10.84 8.77
C GLU A 75 7.58 -10.37 10.22
N THR A 76 8.55 -10.66 11.09
CA THR A 76 8.55 -10.09 12.44
C THR A 76 9.28 -8.75 12.44
N TYR A 77 9.02 -7.93 13.45
CA TYR A 77 9.68 -6.63 13.61
C TYR A 77 11.21 -6.78 13.60
N ASP A 78 11.72 -7.79 14.26
CA ASP A 78 13.18 -7.98 14.36
C ASP A 78 13.82 -8.38 13.02
N GLN A 79 13.05 -9.03 12.13
CA GLN A 79 13.55 -9.48 10.82
C GLN A 79 13.65 -8.35 9.80
N VAL A 80 12.91 -7.25 9.99
CA VAL A 80 12.83 -6.17 9.01
C VAL A 80 13.60 -4.90 9.41
N GLY A 81 14.55 -5.02 10.32
CA GLY A 81 15.33 -3.87 10.79
C GLY A 81 15.97 -3.05 9.68
N ALA A 82 16.54 -3.70 8.66
CA ALA A 82 17.15 -3.01 7.53
C ALA A 82 16.12 -2.25 6.68
N GLU A 83 14.92 -2.82 6.50
CA GLU A 83 13.85 -2.18 5.76
C GLU A 83 13.28 -0.98 6.53
N ILE A 84 13.17 -1.09 7.86
CA ILE A 84 12.70 0.00 8.71
C ILE A 84 13.60 1.23 8.56
N ALA A 85 14.91 1.02 8.46
CA ALA A 85 15.87 2.11 8.31
C ALA A 85 15.79 2.80 6.95
N ARG A 86 15.17 2.17 5.94
CA ARG A 86 15.10 2.70 4.58
C ARG A 86 13.85 3.51 4.29
N VAL A 87 12.82 3.40 5.13
CA VAL A 87 11.55 4.07 4.86
C VAL A 87 11.41 5.32 5.71
N PRO A 88 10.77 6.39 5.18
CA PRO A 88 10.58 7.63 5.93
C PRO A 88 9.44 7.58 6.94
N TYR A 89 8.51 6.63 6.80
CA TYR A 89 7.43 6.49 7.77
C TYR A 89 7.89 5.67 8.97
N LYS A 90 7.22 5.86 10.09
CA LYS A 90 7.60 5.24 11.36
C LYS A 90 7.03 3.84 11.47
N VAL A 91 7.90 2.85 11.63
CA VAL A 91 7.52 1.46 11.86
C VAL A 91 7.85 1.11 13.30
N VAL A 92 6.88 0.57 14.02
CA VAL A 92 7.02 0.22 15.43
C VAL A 92 6.68 -1.26 15.63
N ARG A 93 7.12 -1.79 16.78
CA ARG A 93 6.79 -3.15 17.16
C ARG A 93 5.35 -3.19 17.69
N GLY A 94 4.51 -4.01 17.09
CA GLY A 94 3.16 -4.28 17.57
C GLY A 94 3.09 -5.59 18.34
N ASP A 95 1.86 -6.03 18.62
CA ASP A 95 1.62 -7.28 19.31
C ASP A 95 2.23 -8.46 18.54
N ASN A 96 2.74 -9.45 19.25
CA ASN A 96 3.37 -10.64 18.67
C ASN A 96 4.58 -10.33 17.80
N ASN A 97 5.34 -9.25 18.13
CA ASN A 97 6.54 -8.85 17.39
C ASN A 97 6.25 -8.57 15.92
N THR A 98 5.08 -7.98 15.63
CA THR A 98 4.71 -7.60 14.27
C THR A 98 5.17 -6.19 13.95
N PRO A 99 5.65 -5.93 12.70
CA PRO A 99 5.92 -4.56 12.29
C PRO A 99 4.60 -3.84 11.99
N ARG A 100 4.43 -2.65 12.54
CA ARG A 100 3.24 -1.81 12.32
C ARG A 100 3.66 -0.39 12.04
N VAL A 101 2.92 0.28 11.17
CA VAL A 101 3.16 1.68 10.83
C VAL A 101 2.40 2.56 11.80
N ASP A 102 3.11 3.53 12.38
CA ASP A 102 2.50 4.50 13.30
C ASP A 102 2.10 5.75 12.54
N ILE A 103 0.80 5.99 12.44
CA ILE A 103 0.23 7.19 11.81
C ILE A 103 -0.51 7.97 12.90
N ASP A 104 0.11 9.02 13.40
CA ASP A 104 -0.46 9.89 14.45
C ASP A 104 -0.96 9.09 15.66
N GLY A 105 -0.20 8.08 16.09
CA GLY A 105 -0.55 7.24 17.22
C GLY A 105 -1.46 6.05 16.88
N ARG A 106 -1.85 5.88 15.63
CA ARG A 106 -2.60 4.71 15.16
C ARG A 106 -1.66 3.70 14.53
N LEU A 107 -1.82 2.45 14.87
CA LEU A 107 -0.97 1.36 14.38
C LEU A 107 -1.63 0.50 13.30
#